data_cbaa4e505354fcf773f524b59127b5f8
#
_entry.id   cbaa4e505354fcf773f524b59127b5f8
#
_cell.length_a   1.000
_cell.length_b   1.000
_cell.length_c   1.000
_cell.angle_alpha   90.00
_cell.angle_beta   90.00
_cell.angle_gamma   90.00
#
_symmetry.space_group_name_H-M   'P 1'
#
loop_
_entity.id
_entity.type
_entity.pdbx_description
1 polymer ?
#
loop_
_entity_poly.entity_id
_entity_poly.type
_entity_poly.pdbx_seq_one_letter_code
_entity_poly.pdbx_strand_id
1 'polypeptide(L)'
;ISKKNLMKEISVDELKEMQDNGEIFQLVDVREPNEFQICSLGGDEIPMSQIMARYQEISKDKKVVIHCKSGRRSANVIQALEQNFGYNNLYNLEGGILAWAEEIDPEMDQY
;
A
#
# COMPACT_ATOMS: atom_id res chain seq x y z
N ILE A 1 -10.68 -22.16 10.24
CA ILE A 1 -10.04 -22.01 9.84
C ILE A 1 -9.19 -20.93 9.35
N SER A 2 -9.31 -20.18 8.58
CA SER A 2 -8.32 -19.39 7.93
C SER A 2 -8.27 -17.96 8.35
N LYS A 3 -8.38 -17.75 9.63
CA LYS A 3 -8.31 -16.39 10.10
C LYS A 3 -7.02 -15.72 9.73
N LYS A 4 -5.94 -16.49 9.69
CA LYS A 4 -4.65 -15.93 9.32
C LYS A 4 -4.63 -15.45 7.89
N ASN A 5 -5.62 -15.83 7.09
CA ASN A 5 -5.70 -15.38 5.71
C ASN A 5 -6.49 -14.09 5.56
N LEU A 6 -7.05 -13.62 6.65
CA LEU A 6 -7.78 -12.35 6.61
C LEU A 6 -6.79 -11.22 6.57
N MET A 7 -6.78 -10.51 5.46
CA MET A 7 -5.89 -9.38 5.26
C MET A 7 -6.52 -8.13 5.83
N LYS A 8 -5.71 -7.33 6.53
CA LYS A 8 -6.18 -6.05 7.02
C LYS A 8 -6.23 -5.07 5.86
N GLU A 9 -7.32 -4.33 5.77
CA GLU A 9 -7.52 -3.37 4.69
C GLU A 9 -7.98 -2.04 5.24
N ILE A 10 -7.68 -0.97 4.51
CA ILE A 10 -8.26 0.33 4.78
C ILE A 10 -8.78 0.90 3.47
N SER A 11 -9.79 1.77 3.57
CA SER A 11 -10.34 2.45 2.41
C SER A 11 -9.53 3.69 2.10
N VAL A 12 -9.75 4.26 0.91
CA VAL A 12 -9.11 5.52 0.55
C VAL A 12 -9.60 6.65 1.45
N ASP A 13 -10.84 6.59 1.91
CA ASP A 13 -11.35 7.58 2.85
C ASP A 13 -10.60 7.53 4.18
N GLU A 14 -10.32 6.32 4.65
CA GLU A 14 -9.56 6.13 5.88
C GLU A 14 -8.13 6.64 5.73
N LEU A 15 -7.52 6.37 4.58
CA LEU A 15 -6.17 6.87 4.32
C LEU A 15 -6.14 8.38 4.30
N LYS A 16 -7.12 9.00 3.64
CA LYS A 16 -7.22 10.46 3.59
C LYS A 16 -7.36 11.02 5.00
N GLU A 17 -8.17 10.39 5.82
CA GLU A 17 -8.36 10.82 7.19
C GLU A 17 -7.09 10.72 8.00
N MET A 18 -6.33 9.63 7.83
CA MET A 18 -5.05 9.45 8.50
C MET A 18 -4.08 10.57 8.13
N GLN A 19 -4.04 10.93 6.85
CA GLN A 19 -3.18 12.00 6.38
C GLN A 19 -3.61 13.35 6.95
N ASP A 20 -4.90 13.63 6.93
CA ASP A 20 -5.45 14.89 7.41
C ASP A 20 -5.24 15.08 8.91
N ASN A 21 -5.25 13.98 9.65
CA ASN A 21 -5.06 14.01 11.10
C ASN A 21 -3.58 13.99 11.51
N GLY A 22 -2.66 13.92 10.55
CA GLY A 22 -1.24 13.88 10.84
C GLY A 22 -0.81 12.60 11.53
N GLU A 23 -1.53 11.50 11.30
CA GLU A 23 -1.20 10.21 11.90
C GLU A 23 0.16 9.73 11.42
N ILE A 24 0.93 9.09 12.30
CA ILE A 24 2.23 8.56 11.93
C ILE A 24 2.06 7.17 11.35
N PHE A 25 2.43 7.01 10.08
CA PHE A 25 2.37 5.72 9.40
C PHE A 25 3.31 5.77 8.20
N GLN A 26 3.61 4.61 7.64
CA GLN A 26 4.39 4.53 6.40
C GLN A 26 3.43 4.18 5.26
N LEU A 27 3.61 4.84 4.13
CA LEU A 27 2.85 4.53 2.91
C LEU A 27 3.84 3.98 1.89
N VAL A 28 3.55 2.80 1.36
CA VAL A 28 4.44 2.10 0.42
C VAL A 28 3.72 1.80 -0.88
N ASP A 29 4.32 2.20 -1.99
CA ASP A 29 3.80 1.99 -3.34
C ASP A 29 4.62 0.86 -3.97
N VAL A 30 3.97 -0.25 -4.32
CA VAL A 30 4.66 -1.40 -4.90
C VAL A 30 4.45 -1.54 -6.40
N ARG A 31 3.99 -0.47 -7.05
CA ARG A 31 3.89 -0.46 -8.50
C ARG A 31 5.29 -0.34 -9.11
N GLU A 32 5.38 -0.40 -10.43
CA GLU A 32 6.67 -0.31 -11.10
C GLU A 32 7.01 1.15 -11.46
N PRO A 33 8.29 1.47 -11.72
CA PRO A 33 8.71 2.86 -11.93
C PRO A 33 7.94 3.63 -13.00
N ASN A 34 7.56 2.96 -14.09
CA ASN A 34 6.81 3.64 -15.15
C ASN A 34 5.43 4.07 -14.65
N GLU A 35 4.89 3.36 -13.68
CA GLU A 35 3.59 3.73 -13.10
C GLU A 35 3.73 4.91 -12.15
N PHE A 36 4.84 4.96 -11.39
CA PHE A 36 5.09 6.08 -10.47
C PHE A 36 5.08 7.41 -11.22
N GLN A 37 5.57 7.39 -12.45
CA GLN A 37 5.68 8.60 -13.25
C GLN A 37 4.34 9.13 -13.72
N ILE A 38 3.33 8.26 -13.81
CA ILE A 38 2.00 8.67 -14.26
C ILE A 38 1.27 9.40 -13.13
N CYS A 39 1.30 8.83 -11.94
CA CYS A 39 0.66 9.42 -10.77
C CYS A 39 1.25 8.76 -9.52
N SER A 40 1.09 9.41 -8.36
CA SER A 40 1.68 8.92 -7.12
C SER A 40 0.92 9.49 -5.94
N LEU A 41 0.89 8.71 -4.85
CA LEU A 41 0.34 9.19 -3.58
C LEU A 41 1.43 9.77 -2.68
N GLY A 42 2.67 9.78 -3.15
CA GLY A 42 3.77 10.40 -2.40
C GLY A 42 4.41 9.50 -1.35
N GLY A 43 4.13 8.20 -1.39
CA GLY A 43 4.75 7.28 -0.44
C GLY A 43 6.13 6.80 -0.89
N ASP A 44 6.68 5.88 -0.12
CA ASP A 44 7.95 5.25 -0.46
C ASP A 44 7.71 4.29 -1.63
N GLU A 45 8.54 4.41 -2.65
CA GLU A 45 8.38 3.63 -3.87
C GLU A 45 9.31 2.42 -3.82
N ILE A 46 8.73 1.23 -3.61
CA ILE A 46 9.48 -0.01 -3.58
C ILE A 46 8.78 -0.98 -4.54
N PRO A 47 9.24 -1.06 -5.79
CA PRO A 47 8.57 -1.90 -6.78
C PRO A 47 8.40 -3.34 -6.30
N MET A 48 7.28 -3.95 -6.65
CA MET A 48 7.02 -5.34 -6.27
C MET A 48 8.18 -6.25 -6.67
N SER A 49 8.81 -5.99 -7.81
CA SER A 49 9.93 -6.79 -8.28
C SER A 49 11.16 -6.69 -7.36
N GLN A 50 11.22 -5.68 -6.50
CA GLN A 50 12.35 -5.46 -5.61
C GLN A 50 12.02 -5.69 -4.14
N ILE A 51 10.78 -6.08 -3.85
CA ILE A 51 10.32 -6.13 -2.47
C ILE A 51 11.12 -7.10 -1.61
N MET A 52 11.48 -8.26 -2.17
CA MET A 52 12.21 -9.27 -1.40
C MET A 52 13.64 -8.83 -1.09
N ALA A 53 14.21 -7.98 -1.91
CA ALA A 53 15.56 -7.45 -1.67
C ALA A 53 15.54 -6.21 -0.76
N ARG A 54 14.41 -5.51 -0.72
CA ARG A 54 14.31 -4.22 -0.03
C ARG A 54 13.30 -4.20 1.11
N TYR A 55 12.82 -5.37 1.55
CA TYR A 55 11.79 -5.42 2.58
C TYR A 55 12.19 -4.70 3.88
N GLN A 56 13.49 -4.59 4.14
CA GLN A 56 13.97 -3.93 5.35
C GLN A 56 13.62 -2.44 5.39
N GLU A 57 13.27 -1.86 4.25
CA GLU A 57 12.81 -0.47 4.20
C GLU A 57 11.38 -0.32 4.72
N ILE A 58 10.68 -1.43 4.92
CA ILE A 58 9.30 -1.42 5.42
C ILE A 58 9.33 -1.59 6.94
N SER A 59 8.73 -0.64 7.63
CA SER A 59 8.75 -0.61 9.10
C SER A 59 8.00 -1.79 9.70
N LYS A 60 8.49 -2.27 10.83
CA LYS A 60 7.76 -3.24 11.65
C LYS A 60 7.16 -2.60 12.91
N ASP A 61 7.46 -1.31 13.13
CA ASP A 61 7.11 -0.64 14.37
C ASP A 61 5.88 0.23 14.29
N LYS A 62 5.45 0.61 13.11
CA LYS A 62 4.30 1.48 12.92
C LYS A 62 3.36 0.89 11.89
N LYS A 63 2.17 1.46 11.80
CA LYS A 63 1.22 1.05 10.77
C LYS A 63 1.83 1.32 9.40
N VAL A 64 1.71 0.35 8.50
CA VAL A 64 2.19 0.49 7.12
C VAL A 64 1.02 0.24 6.18
N VAL A 65 0.77 1.17 5.28
CA VAL A 65 -0.25 1.04 4.25
C VAL A 65 0.47 0.75 2.94
N ILE A 66 0.13 -0.37 2.31
CA ILE A 66 0.74 -0.77 1.05
C ILE A 66 -0.30 -0.70 -0.05
N HIS A 67 0.09 -0.12 -1.19
CA HIS A 67 -0.86 0.02 -2.29
C HIS A 67 -0.21 -0.28 -3.64
N CYS A 68 -1.07 -0.57 -4.59
CA CYS A 68 -0.71 -0.70 -5.99
C CYS A 68 -1.80 -0.02 -6.81
N LYS A 69 -2.05 -0.47 -8.04
CA LYS A 69 -3.09 0.14 -8.87
C LYS A 69 -4.49 -0.20 -8.35
N SER A 70 -4.77 -1.50 -8.13
CA SER A 70 -6.12 -1.97 -7.79
C SER A 70 -6.23 -2.66 -6.43
N GLY A 71 -5.11 -2.94 -5.79
CA GLY A 71 -5.08 -3.68 -4.53
C GLY A 71 -4.64 -5.13 -4.67
N ARG A 72 -4.47 -5.63 -5.89
CA ARG A 72 -4.12 -7.04 -6.10
C ARG A 72 -2.64 -7.33 -5.87
N ARG A 73 -1.76 -6.56 -6.49
CA ARG A 73 -0.31 -6.74 -6.30
C ARG A 73 0.08 -6.49 -4.86
N SER A 74 -0.48 -5.45 -4.26
CA SER A 74 -0.19 -5.12 -2.87
C SER A 74 -0.66 -6.22 -1.93
N ALA A 75 -1.79 -6.86 -2.21
CA ALA A 75 -2.25 -7.99 -1.41
C ALA A 75 -1.22 -9.13 -1.47
N ASN A 76 -0.68 -9.42 -2.65
CA ASN A 76 0.32 -10.46 -2.79
C ASN A 76 1.62 -10.10 -2.04
N VAL A 77 2.01 -8.85 -2.10
CA VAL A 77 3.19 -8.37 -1.38
C VAL A 77 3.01 -8.52 0.13
N ILE A 78 1.86 -8.11 0.64
CA ILE A 78 1.56 -8.22 2.07
C ILE A 78 1.64 -9.69 2.50
N GLN A 79 1.01 -10.57 1.73
CA GLN A 79 1.01 -11.98 2.06
C GLN A 79 2.45 -12.54 2.13
N ALA A 80 3.26 -12.18 1.17
CA ALA A 80 4.66 -12.63 1.13
C ALA A 80 5.46 -12.10 2.33
N LEU A 81 5.26 -10.82 2.67
CA LEU A 81 5.95 -10.21 3.80
C LEU A 81 5.54 -10.84 5.12
N GLU A 82 4.24 -11.14 5.27
CA GLU A 82 3.75 -11.79 6.49
C GLU A 82 4.30 -13.20 6.61
N GLN A 83 4.31 -13.95 5.52
CA GLN A 83 4.74 -15.35 5.56
C GLN A 83 6.25 -15.50 5.70
N ASN A 84 7.01 -14.65 5.05
CA ASN A 84 8.47 -14.82 5.01
C ASN A 84 9.21 -14.03 6.08
N PHE A 85 8.67 -12.92 6.54
CA PHE A 85 9.38 -12.02 7.45
C PHE A 85 8.60 -11.66 8.71
N GLY A 86 7.43 -12.27 8.91
CA GLY A 86 6.69 -12.11 10.16
C GLY A 86 6.07 -10.73 10.38
N TYR A 87 5.80 -9.98 9.34
CA TYR A 87 5.11 -8.71 9.49
C TYR A 87 3.69 -8.92 10.02
N ASN A 88 3.23 -8.01 10.85
CA ASN A 88 1.87 -8.05 11.38
C ASN A 88 1.21 -6.68 11.44
N ASN A 89 1.81 -5.68 10.79
CA ASN A 89 1.40 -4.29 10.86
C ASN A 89 1.05 -3.71 9.49
N LEU A 90 0.74 -4.57 8.52
CA LEU A 90 0.53 -4.17 7.13
C LEU A 90 -0.96 -4.09 6.81
N TYR A 91 -1.33 -3.04 6.08
CA TYR A 91 -2.70 -2.81 5.63
C TYR A 91 -2.71 -2.60 4.13
N ASN A 92 -3.64 -3.25 3.44
CA ASN A 92 -3.80 -3.08 2.00
C ASN A 92 -4.77 -1.94 1.75
N LEU A 93 -4.40 -1.02 0.86
CA LEU A 93 -5.30 0.06 0.47
C LEU A 93 -6.32 -0.52 -0.50
N GLU A 94 -7.55 -0.63 -0.04
CA GLU A 94 -8.64 -1.20 -0.82
C GLU A 94 -8.89 -0.39 -2.07
N GLY A 95 -8.87 -1.06 -3.22
CA GLY A 95 -9.06 -0.40 -4.50
C GLY A 95 -7.85 0.34 -5.04
N GLY A 96 -6.79 0.45 -4.25
CA GLY A 96 -5.53 1.03 -4.69
C GLY A 96 -5.60 2.48 -5.12
N ILE A 97 -4.61 2.88 -5.94
CA ILE A 97 -4.57 4.26 -6.41
C ILE A 97 -5.73 4.59 -7.34
N LEU A 98 -6.32 3.56 -7.98
CA LEU A 98 -7.52 3.76 -8.81
C LEU A 98 -8.67 4.32 -7.96
N ALA A 99 -8.92 3.70 -6.80
CA ALA A 99 -9.98 4.17 -5.92
C ALA A 99 -9.67 5.57 -5.40
N TRP A 100 -8.40 5.85 -5.11
CA TRP A 100 -8.00 7.19 -4.69
C TRP A 100 -8.33 8.22 -5.76
N ALA A 101 -8.00 7.91 -7.02
CA ALA A 101 -8.27 8.81 -8.13
C ALA A 101 -9.76 9.06 -8.33
N GLU A 102 -10.58 8.00 -8.13
CA GLU A 102 -12.01 8.13 -8.33
C GLU A 102 -12.72 8.85 -7.18
N GLU A 103 -12.29 8.60 -5.97
CA GLU A 103 -13.05 9.05 -4.80
C GLU A 103 -12.44 10.27 -4.10
N ILE A 104 -11.12 10.43 -4.16
CA ILE A 104 -10.44 11.48 -3.43
C ILE A 104 -9.91 12.57 -4.36
N ASP A 105 -9.26 12.18 -5.43
CA ASP A 105 -8.62 13.16 -6.33
C ASP A 105 -8.97 12.87 -7.79
N PRO A 106 -10.15 13.32 -8.26
CA PRO A 106 -10.58 13.06 -9.63
C PRO A 106 -9.68 13.69 -10.70
N GLU A 107 -8.80 14.60 -10.31
CA GLU A 107 -7.90 15.27 -11.27
C GLU A 107 -6.59 14.52 -11.46
N MET A 108 -6.36 13.47 -10.66
CA MET A 108 -5.16 12.66 -10.81
C MET A 108 -5.15 11.94 -12.15
N ASP A 109 -3.98 11.89 -12.80
CA ASP A 109 -3.83 11.13 -14.03
C ASP A 109 -4.09 9.66 -13.76
N GLN A 110 -4.84 9.03 -14.65
CA GLN A 110 -5.18 7.61 -14.51
C GLN A 110 -4.64 6.84 -15.72
N TYR A 111 -4.55 5.51 -15.53
CA TYR A 111 -3.99 4.67 -16.58
C TYR A 111 -4.58 3.26 -16.58
#